data_aeb50459dc59d108f1bf5d3908c3a2ab
#
_entry.id   aeb50459dc59d108f1bf5d3908c3a2ab
#
_cell.length_a   1.000
_cell.length_b   1.000
_cell.length_c   1.000
_cell.angle_alpha   90.00
_cell.angle_beta   90.00
_cell.angle_gamma   90.00
#
_symmetry.space_group_name_H-M   'P 1'
#
loop_
_entity.id
_entity.type
_entity.pdbx_description
1 polymer ?
#
loop_
_entity_poly.entity_id
_entity_poly.type
_entity_poly.pdbx_seq_one_letter_code
_entity_poly.pdbx_strand_id
1 'polypeptide(L)'
;VQMKAIDPERVSIEELIEQAVEFHGHLGPFLVLGVRMGLIALRALGSPGYEGIFALVKTGDTPSLSCILDGIQISTGCTMGKGNINTVPLGRAEADFSAGDETVTVRVKGPILEEIRGWRERYSTLEEAARSISARSDEELFEAVARSSSKL
;
A
#
# COMPACT_ATOMS: atom_id res chain seq x y z
N VAL A 1 14.62 -17.69 -15.30
CA VAL A 1 14.13 -17.41 -13.93
C VAL A 1 12.63 -17.22 -13.97
N GLN A 2 11.94 -18.00 -13.17
CA GLN A 2 10.50 -17.86 -13.06
C GLN A 2 10.18 -16.76 -12.04
N MET A 3 9.43 -15.74 -12.46
CA MET A 3 9.00 -14.66 -11.59
C MET A 3 7.87 -15.15 -10.67
N LYS A 4 7.91 -14.74 -9.41
CA LYS A 4 6.82 -14.98 -8.48
C LYS A 4 5.56 -14.22 -8.91
N ALA A 5 4.42 -14.68 -8.43
CA ALA A 5 3.14 -14.03 -8.68
C ALA A 5 2.35 -13.94 -7.37
N ILE A 6 1.54 -12.91 -7.26
CA ILE A 6 0.61 -12.71 -6.16
C ILE A 6 -0.81 -12.76 -6.72
N ASP A 7 -1.65 -13.61 -6.13
CA ASP A 7 -3.08 -13.60 -6.41
C ASP A 7 -3.77 -12.85 -5.27
N PRO A 8 -4.25 -11.62 -5.49
CA PRO A 8 -4.85 -10.82 -4.42
C PRO A 8 -6.15 -11.40 -3.87
N GLU A 9 -6.77 -12.34 -4.59
CA GLU A 9 -7.99 -13.01 -4.12
C GLU A 9 -7.69 -14.19 -3.19
N ARG A 10 -6.46 -14.69 -3.18
CA ARG A 10 -6.07 -15.88 -2.42
C ARG A 10 -5.01 -15.63 -1.36
N VAL A 11 -4.29 -14.53 -1.48
CA VAL A 11 -3.19 -14.22 -0.55
C VAL A 11 -3.73 -13.94 0.85
N SER A 12 -3.01 -14.39 1.87
CA SER A 12 -3.32 -14.07 3.25
C SER A 12 -2.78 -12.68 3.59
N ILE A 13 -3.67 -11.77 3.97
CA ILE A 13 -3.29 -10.41 4.40
C ILE A 13 -2.39 -10.49 5.64
N GLU A 14 -2.72 -11.39 6.58
CA GLU A 14 -1.94 -11.57 7.80
C GLU A 14 -0.51 -12.01 7.48
N GLU A 15 -0.32 -12.93 6.54
CA GLU A 15 1.01 -13.37 6.13
C GLU A 15 1.80 -12.26 5.45
N LEU A 16 1.15 -11.45 4.62
CA LEU A 16 1.80 -10.31 4.01
C LEU A 16 2.20 -9.25 5.04
N ILE A 17 1.36 -9.02 6.03
CA ILE A 17 1.70 -8.10 7.12
C ILE A 17 2.90 -8.62 7.91
N GLU A 18 2.95 -9.92 8.20
CA GLU A 18 4.11 -10.53 8.88
C GLU A 18 5.39 -10.33 8.07
N GLN A 19 5.33 -10.56 6.76
CA GLN A 19 6.46 -10.32 5.87
C GLN A 19 6.88 -8.86 5.86
N ALA A 20 5.90 -7.96 5.86
CA ALA A 20 6.15 -6.52 5.90
C ALA A 20 6.82 -6.11 7.21
N VAL A 21 6.39 -6.67 8.33
CA VAL A 21 7.01 -6.42 9.65
C VAL A 21 8.45 -6.91 9.68
N GLU A 22 8.73 -8.10 9.14
CA GLU A 22 10.10 -8.61 9.05
C GLU A 22 10.99 -7.70 8.21
N PHE A 23 10.48 -7.23 7.09
CA PHE A 23 11.19 -6.32 6.20
C PHE A 23 11.41 -4.95 6.84
N HIS A 24 10.37 -4.41 7.48
CA HIS A 24 10.33 -3.03 7.99
C HIS A 24 10.87 -2.89 9.41
N GLY A 25 10.66 -3.90 10.27
CA GLY A 25 11.18 -3.94 11.62
C GLY A 25 10.14 -3.82 12.74
N HIS A 26 8.94 -3.33 12.45
CA HIS A 26 7.86 -3.25 13.44
C HIS A 26 6.49 -3.17 12.76
N LEU A 27 5.44 -3.37 13.55
CA LEU A 27 4.06 -3.25 13.09
C LEU A 27 3.54 -1.85 13.36
N GLY A 28 3.10 -1.15 12.32
CA GLY A 28 2.48 0.16 12.43
C GLY A 28 1.34 0.34 11.44
N PRO A 29 0.47 1.33 11.65
CA PRO A 29 -0.71 1.51 10.80
C PRO A 29 -0.38 1.90 9.36
N PHE A 30 0.63 2.73 9.12
CA PHE A 30 1.01 3.09 7.75
C PHE A 30 1.60 1.92 6.98
N LEU A 31 2.33 1.02 7.64
CA LEU A 31 2.82 -0.21 7.03
C LEU A 31 1.64 -1.07 6.55
N VAL A 32 0.65 -1.26 7.41
CA VAL A 32 -0.57 -2.02 7.10
C VAL A 32 -1.31 -1.39 5.92
N LEU A 33 -1.46 -0.07 5.92
CA LEU A 33 -2.12 0.64 4.82
C LEU A 33 -1.40 0.40 3.50
N GLY A 34 -0.07 0.43 3.51
CA GLY A 34 0.73 0.16 2.31
C GLY A 34 0.49 -1.25 1.77
N VAL A 35 0.45 -2.26 2.62
CA VAL A 35 0.12 -3.64 2.21
C VAL A 35 -1.25 -3.69 1.55
N ARG A 36 -2.25 -3.06 2.17
CA ARG A 36 -3.62 -3.05 1.65
C ARG A 36 -3.74 -2.29 0.33
N MET A 37 -3.06 -1.14 0.20
CA MET A 37 -3.04 -0.35 -1.03
C MET A 37 -2.51 -1.15 -2.21
N GLY A 38 -1.42 -1.88 -2.00
CA GLY A 38 -0.85 -2.71 -3.04
C GLY A 38 -1.78 -3.81 -3.51
N LEU A 39 -2.50 -4.46 -2.60
CA LEU A 39 -3.46 -5.51 -2.95
C LEU A 39 -4.64 -4.94 -3.75
N ILE A 40 -5.15 -3.77 -3.38
CA ILE A 40 -6.19 -3.09 -4.14
C ILE A 40 -5.72 -2.84 -5.57
N ALA A 41 -4.48 -2.36 -5.71
CA ALA A 41 -3.91 -2.07 -7.02
C ALA A 41 -3.77 -3.33 -7.89
N LEU A 42 -3.25 -4.42 -7.33
CA LEU A 42 -3.13 -5.68 -8.08
C LEU A 42 -4.48 -6.17 -8.58
N ARG A 43 -5.50 -6.09 -7.72
CA ARG A 43 -6.85 -6.50 -8.07
C ARG A 43 -7.41 -5.62 -9.17
N ALA A 44 -7.31 -4.31 -9.03
CA ALA A 44 -7.86 -3.35 -10.00
C ALA A 44 -7.18 -3.44 -11.37
N LEU A 45 -5.87 -3.73 -11.38
CA LEU A 45 -5.07 -3.81 -12.61
C LEU A 45 -5.04 -5.22 -13.23
N GLY A 46 -5.54 -6.22 -12.50
CA GLY A 46 -5.38 -7.61 -12.92
C GLY A 46 -3.91 -8.02 -13.02
N SER A 47 -3.07 -7.46 -12.15
CA SER A 47 -1.62 -7.68 -12.18
C SER A 47 -1.20 -8.77 -11.20
N PRO A 48 -0.28 -9.67 -11.60
CA PRO A 48 0.30 -10.64 -10.66
C PRO A 48 1.44 -10.06 -9.81
N GLY A 49 1.72 -8.77 -9.94
CA GLY A 49 2.82 -8.12 -9.21
C GLY A 49 4.19 -8.44 -9.77
N TYR A 50 5.20 -8.00 -9.08
CA TYR A 50 6.64 -8.18 -9.28
C TYR A 50 7.22 -7.47 -10.50
N GLU A 51 6.69 -7.67 -11.69
CA GLU A 51 7.13 -6.97 -12.91
C GLU A 51 5.92 -6.60 -13.75
N GLY A 52 6.09 -5.68 -14.68
CA GLY A 52 4.99 -5.17 -15.50
C GLY A 52 4.06 -4.24 -14.74
N ILE A 53 4.45 -3.83 -13.55
CA ILE A 53 3.71 -2.89 -12.71
C ILE A 53 4.68 -1.86 -12.15
N PHE A 54 4.24 -0.62 -12.03
CA PHE A 54 5.02 0.47 -11.47
C PHE A 54 4.20 1.19 -10.39
N ALA A 55 4.83 1.53 -9.27
CA ALA A 55 4.19 2.27 -8.19
C ALA A 55 4.87 3.64 -8.00
N LEU A 56 4.08 4.70 -8.00
CA LEU A 56 4.52 6.05 -7.65
C LEU A 56 3.83 6.44 -6.33
N VAL A 57 4.59 6.47 -5.26
CA VAL A 57 4.06 6.69 -3.91
C VAL A 57 4.29 8.14 -3.51
N LYS A 58 3.22 8.84 -3.14
CA LYS A 58 3.24 10.29 -2.95
C LYS A 58 3.56 10.72 -1.52
N THR A 59 4.14 9.82 -0.75
CA THR A 59 4.42 10.09 0.67
C THR A 59 5.71 10.86 0.91
N GLY A 60 6.68 10.76 -0.01
CA GLY A 60 8.05 11.13 0.30
C GLY A 60 8.71 10.06 1.16
N ASP A 61 9.85 10.38 1.74
CA ASP A 61 10.70 9.44 2.49
C ASP A 61 10.81 9.78 3.98
N THR A 62 9.90 10.58 4.50
CA THR A 62 9.89 10.95 5.93
C THR A 62 8.91 10.07 6.71
N PRO A 63 9.41 9.28 7.69
CA PRO A 63 8.53 8.50 8.57
C PRO A 63 7.63 9.44 9.41
N SER A 64 6.48 9.00 9.83
CA SER A 64 5.90 7.64 9.72
C SER A 64 5.08 7.42 8.45
N LEU A 65 4.67 8.47 7.77
CA LEU A 65 3.87 8.37 6.55
C LEU A 65 4.54 7.51 5.48
N SER A 66 5.84 7.64 5.31
CA SER A 66 6.62 6.89 4.31
C SER A 66 6.69 5.38 4.58
N CYS A 67 6.25 4.91 5.75
CA CYS A 67 6.15 3.46 6.01
C CYS A 67 5.20 2.77 5.03
N ILE A 68 4.30 3.53 4.40
CA ILE A 68 3.44 3.04 3.31
C ILE A 68 4.29 2.41 2.19
N LEU A 69 5.46 3.00 1.88
CA LEU A 69 6.36 2.48 0.84
C LEU A 69 6.76 1.03 1.10
N ASP A 70 7.12 0.72 2.33
CA ASP A 70 7.56 -0.63 2.67
C ASP A 70 6.43 -1.64 2.55
N GLY A 71 5.22 -1.26 2.95
CA GLY A 71 4.04 -2.11 2.78
C GLY A 71 3.72 -2.39 1.32
N ILE A 72 3.80 -1.37 0.48
CA ILE A 72 3.56 -1.51 -0.96
C ILE A 72 4.58 -2.44 -1.60
N GLN A 73 5.85 -2.33 -1.26
CA GLN A 73 6.89 -3.20 -1.80
C GLN A 73 6.59 -4.67 -1.52
N ILE A 74 6.14 -4.98 -0.32
CA ILE A 74 5.81 -6.36 0.07
C ILE A 74 4.58 -6.86 -0.68
N SER A 75 3.52 -6.08 -0.75
CA SER A 75 2.25 -6.56 -1.31
C SER A 75 2.20 -6.56 -2.84
N THR A 76 3.04 -5.77 -3.49
CA THR A 76 3.09 -5.73 -4.96
C THR A 76 4.30 -6.44 -5.56
N GLY A 77 5.35 -6.62 -4.78
CA GLY A 77 6.63 -7.08 -5.30
C GLY A 77 7.40 -6.03 -6.08
N CYS A 78 6.90 -4.80 -6.16
CA CYS A 78 7.68 -3.67 -6.67
C CYS A 78 8.83 -3.41 -5.71
N THR A 79 10.05 -3.21 -6.21
CA THR A 79 11.20 -2.98 -5.34
C THR A 79 12.09 -1.86 -5.86
N MET A 80 12.77 -1.22 -4.92
CA MET A 80 13.77 -0.20 -5.29
C MET A 80 14.85 -0.79 -6.20
N GLY A 81 15.26 -2.04 -5.94
CA GLY A 81 16.29 -2.71 -6.74
C GLY A 81 15.88 -2.96 -8.18
N LYS A 82 14.57 -3.19 -8.44
CA LYS A 82 14.07 -3.36 -9.81
C LYS A 82 13.70 -2.02 -10.46
N GLY A 83 13.66 -0.95 -9.69
CA GLY A 83 13.31 0.37 -10.23
C GLY A 83 11.85 0.54 -10.58
N ASN A 84 10.96 -0.32 -10.10
CA ASN A 84 9.53 -0.23 -10.39
C ASN A 84 8.69 0.32 -9.23
N ILE A 85 9.32 1.01 -8.32
CA ILE A 85 8.68 1.84 -7.30
C ILE A 85 9.48 3.11 -7.11
N ASN A 86 8.79 4.21 -6.91
CA ASN A 86 9.43 5.49 -6.65
C ASN A 86 8.55 6.30 -5.69
N THR A 87 9.13 7.34 -5.11
CA THR A 87 8.39 8.25 -4.24
C THR A 87 8.61 9.69 -4.67
N VAL A 88 7.60 10.52 -4.42
CA VAL A 88 7.68 11.97 -4.60
C VAL A 88 7.27 12.64 -3.29
N PRO A 89 7.91 13.78 -2.94
CA PRO A 89 7.74 14.38 -1.61
C PRO A 89 6.50 15.26 -1.50
N LEU A 90 5.32 14.69 -1.73
CA LEU A 90 4.05 15.40 -1.65
C LEU A 90 3.38 15.31 -0.28
N GLY A 91 3.89 14.46 0.63
CA GLY A 91 3.32 14.30 1.96
C GLY A 91 1.90 13.76 1.97
N ARG A 92 1.53 12.93 0.98
CA ARG A 92 0.18 12.35 0.83
C ARG A 92 0.18 10.85 1.05
N ALA A 93 -0.85 10.36 1.73
CA ALA A 93 -1.09 8.93 1.85
C ALA A 93 -1.80 8.41 0.60
N GLU A 94 -1.10 8.43 -0.51
CA GLU A 94 -1.64 8.17 -1.84
C GLU A 94 -0.57 7.58 -2.74
N ALA A 95 -0.98 6.70 -3.65
CA ALA A 95 -0.07 6.12 -4.64
C ALA A 95 -0.80 5.86 -5.95
N ASP A 96 -0.08 6.03 -7.06
CA ASP A 96 -0.52 5.64 -8.40
C ASP A 96 0.19 4.34 -8.77
N PHE A 97 -0.59 3.37 -9.24
CA PHE A 97 -0.07 2.09 -9.71
C PHE A 97 -0.44 1.94 -11.18
N SER A 98 0.54 1.59 -12.01
CA SER A 98 0.35 1.50 -13.46
C SER A 98 0.79 0.15 -13.99
N ALA A 99 0.00 -0.40 -14.90
CA ALA A 99 0.32 -1.61 -15.65
C ALA A 99 -0.24 -1.44 -17.07
N GLY A 100 0.63 -1.42 -18.07
CA GLY A 100 0.20 -1.11 -19.44
C GLY A 100 -0.41 0.28 -19.52
N ASP A 101 -1.62 0.36 -20.07
CA ASP A 101 -2.36 1.61 -20.24
C ASP A 101 -3.23 1.98 -19.02
N GLU A 102 -3.30 1.10 -18.05
CA GLU A 102 -4.16 1.29 -16.89
C GLU A 102 -3.39 1.88 -15.72
N THR A 103 -4.03 2.79 -15.01
CA THR A 103 -3.50 3.36 -13.76
C THR A 103 -4.62 3.36 -12.74
N VAL A 104 -4.29 2.96 -11.51
CA VAL A 104 -5.19 3.10 -10.38
C VAL A 104 -4.53 3.98 -9.34
N THR A 105 -5.26 4.97 -8.85
CA THR A 105 -4.84 5.81 -7.73
C THR A 105 -5.56 5.33 -6.48
N VAL A 106 -4.81 5.01 -5.44
CA VAL A 106 -5.35 4.58 -4.14
C VAL A 106 -4.97 5.62 -3.10
N ARG A 107 -5.95 6.10 -2.36
CA ARG A 107 -5.76 7.14 -1.35
C ARG A 107 -6.41 6.72 -0.04
N VAL A 108 -5.71 6.96 1.06
CA VAL A 108 -6.27 6.77 2.40
C VAL A 108 -7.25 7.90 2.69
N LYS A 109 -8.43 7.56 3.20
CA LYS A 109 -9.46 8.54 3.53
C LYS A 109 -9.01 9.47 4.66
N GLY A 110 -9.42 10.73 4.58
CA GLY A 110 -9.07 11.75 5.57
C GLY A 110 -9.37 11.36 7.01
N PRO A 111 -10.56 10.86 7.34
CA PRO A 111 -10.88 10.43 8.71
C PRO A 111 -9.95 9.35 9.26
N ILE A 112 -9.47 8.46 8.39
CA ILE A 112 -8.51 7.40 8.80
C ILE A 112 -7.17 8.02 9.15
N LEU A 113 -6.69 8.99 8.35
CA LEU A 113 -5.45 9.70 8.65
C LEU A 113 -5.54 10.46 9.99
N GLU A 114 -6.66 11.10 10.25
CA GLU A 114 -6.91 11.78 11.52
C GLU A 114 -6.85 10.81 12.70
N GLU A 115 -7.47 9.66 12.55
CA GLU A 115 -7.46 8.62 13.59
C GLU A 115 -6.04 8.13 13.86
N ILE A 116 -5.24 7.90 12.81
CA ILE A 116 -3.87 7.44 12.96
C ILE A 116 -3.00 8.51 13.63
N ARG A 117 -3.15 9.77 13.23
CA ARG A 117 -2.40 10.87 13.85
C ARG A 117 -2.72 11.04 15.33
N GLY A 118 -3.98 10.80 15.70
CA GLY A 118 -4.43 10.86 17.09
C GLY A 118 -4.46 9.50 17.79
N TRP A 119 -3.65 8.55 17.38
CA TRP A 119 -3.73 7.16 17.88
C TRP A 119 -3.60 7.04 19.41
N ARG A 120 -2.81 7.92 20.04
CA ARG A 120 -2.62 7.87 21.48
C ARG A 120 -3.87 8.15 22.29
N GLU A 121 -4.86 8.80 21.66
CA GLU A 121 -6.15 9.08 22.32
C GLU A 121 -7.07 7.87 22.33
N ARG A 122 -6.83 6.90 21.44
CA ARG A 122 -7.70 5.73 21.24
C ARG A 122 -7.06 4.41 21.61
N TYR A 123 -5.74 4.32 21.51
CA TYR A 123 -5.00 3.07 21.65
C TYR A 123 -3.86 3.21 22.62
N SER A 124 -3.53 2.10 23.30
CA SER A 124 -2.41 2.07 24.26
C SER A 124 -1.07 1.94 23.53
N THR A 125 -1.05 1.26 22.39
CA THR A 125 0.16 1.03 21.60
C THR A 125 -0.10 1.27 20.12
N LEU A 126 0.97 1.56 19.39
CA LEU A 126 0.90 1.72 17.94
C LEU A 126 0.49 0.40 17.26
N GLU A 127 0.88 -0.73 17.84
CA GLU A 127 0.48 -2.05 17.34
C GLU A 127 -1.02 -2.27 17.43
N GLU A 128 -1.66 -1.83 18.51
CA GLU A 128 -3.12 -1.89 18.63
C GLU A 128 -3.80 -1.04 17.56
N ALA A 129 -3.27 0.15 17.30
CA ALA A 129 -3.76 1.00 16.22
C ALA A 129 -3.65 0.29 14.87
N ALA A 130 -2.51 -0.32 14.59
CA ALA A 130 -2.29 -1.07 13.35
C ALA A 130 -3.28 -2.23 13.19
N ARG A 131 -3.55 -2.98 14.26
CA ARG A 131 -4.51 -4.09 14.24
C ARG A 131 -5.93 -3.62 14.01
N SER A 132 -6.31 -2.50 14.62
CA SER A 132 -7.62 -1.89 14.40
C SER A 132 -7.81 -1.48 12.95
N ILE A 133 -6.80 -0.86 12.35
CA ILE A 133 -6.82 -0.49 10.94
C ILE A 133 -6.91 -1.74 10.07
N SER A 134 -6.12 -2.76 10.36
CA SER A 134 -6.10 -4.01 9.60
C SER A 134 -7.45 -4.73 9.58
N ALA A 135 -8.27 -4.55 10.60
CA ALA A 135 -9.58 -5.20 10.71
C ALA A 135 -10.68 -4.53 9.87
N ARG A 136 -10.40 -3.36 9.29
CA ARG A 136 -11.41 -2.61 8.53
C ARG A 136 -11.42 -2.98 7.05
N SER A 137 -12.56 -2.75 6.42
CA SER A 137 -12.73 -3.01 4.99
C SER A 137 -11.95 -2.01 4.13
N ASP A 138 -11.66 -2.40 2.90
CA ASP A 138 -11.05 -1.51 1.93
C ASP A 138 -11.89 -0.25 1.72
N GLU A 139 -13.21 -0.39 1.68
CA GLU A 139 -14.15 0.71 1.47
C GLU A 139 -14.14 1.71 2.61
N GLU A 140 -13.88 1.26 3.83
CA GLU A 140 -13.72 2.17 4.97
C GLU A 140 -12.41 2.94 4.93
N LEU A 141 -11.36 2.29 4.46
CA LEU A 141 -10.00 2.82 4.54
C LEU A 141 -9.61 3.70 3.36
N PHE A 142 -10.08 3.36 2.14
CA PHE A 142 -9.53 3.93 0.91
C PHE A 142 -10.55 4.42 -0.08
N GLU A 143 -10.09 5.37 -0.92
CA GLU A 143 -10.70 5.70 -2.20
C GLU A 143 -9.78 5.18 -3.29
N ALA A 144 -10.34 4.56 -4.32
CA ALA A 144 -9.58 4.05 -5.45
C ALA A 144 -10.25 4.48 -6.75
N VAL A 145 -9.45 5.04 -7.67
CA VAL A 145 -9.94 5.51 -8.97
C VAL A 145 -9.07 4.90 -10.07
N ALA A 146 -9.68 4.13 -10.93
CA ALA A 146 -9.01 3.52 -12.09
C ALA A 146 -9.25 4.38 -13.33
N ARG A 147 -8.23 4.48 -14.18
CA ARG A 147 -8.31 5.20 -15.45
C ARG A 147 -7.42 4.54 -16.50
N SER A 148 -7.81 4.71 -17.77
CA SER A 148 -7.06 4.21 -18.90
C SER A 148 -6.50 5.37 -19.70
N SER A 149 -5.19 5.33 -19.99
CA SER A 149 -4.54 6.35 -20.82
C SER A 149 -4.69 6.13 -22.32
N SER A 150 -5.24 4.97 -22.73
CA SER A 150 -5.47 4.67 -24.14
C SER A 150 -6.70 5.35 -24.74
N LYS A 151 -7.52 6.00 -23.91
CA LYS A 151 -8.74 6.70 -24.35
C LYS A 151 -8.45 8.19 -24.50
N LEU A 152 -7.93 8.53 -25.64
CA LEU A 152 -7.75 9.91 -26.05
C LEU A 152 -8.82 10.33 -27.04
#